data_cbeda740aa8d8d77a17c814df27511e5
#
_entry.id   cbeda740aa8d8d77a17c814df27511e5
#
_cell.length_a   1.000
_cell.length_b   1.000
_cell.length_c   1.000
_cell.angle_alpha   90.00
_cell.angle_beta   90.00
_cell.angle_gamma   90.00
#
_symmetry.space_group_name_H-M   'P 1'
#
loop_
_entity.id
_entity.type
_entity.pdbx_description
1 polymer ?
#
loop_
_entity_poly.entity_id
_entity_poly.type
_entity_poly.pdbx_seq_one_letter_code
_entity_poly.pdbx_strand_id
1 'polypeptide(L)'
;MFHSFVRIGAQLALASGLVAASALAHAQSTTLTPDETWSQNGLPYGMQSGSVQTLSFSNEMLWFFDAARIQLSSPGAPITIDLAPDGAYASVSTKAPVTSAELNLSTRSIQSVTDGNSITLTAPALKGFSDGGGMLTISNLSANYGTRQIFGDISGSNLASPLTHVHLWNATSLTSSITTKANVNMMPDTYYSVTLSGLSLANAGILAFSQSLNLQSLGKSFLAASTGDGSGSLTAQLILTGAPATYSAPIPEPATWALMGLGLVGLVSVSRRSSTH
;
A
#
# COMPACT_ATOMS: atom_id res chain seq x y z
N MET A 1 25.05 13.27 -53.70
CA MET A 1 23.70 13.27 -53.05
C MET A 1 23.30 11.95 -52.40
N PHE A 2 23.95 10.83 -52.67
CA PHE A 2 23.55 9.49 -52.14
C PHE A 2 24.06 9.20 -50.73
N HIS A 3 25.02 9.96 -50.16
CA HIS A 3 25.58 9.66 -48.80
C HIS A 3 24.74 10.17 -47.62
N SER A 4 23.81 11.11 -47.86
CA SER A 4 22.96 11.66 -46.78
C SER A 4 21.82 10.76 -46.38
N PHE A 5 21.28 9.97 -47.32
CA PHE A 5 20.11 9.08 -47.05
C PHE A 5 20.46 7.88 -46.19
N VAL A 6 21.69 7.36 -46.26
CA VAL A 6 22.13 6.20 -45.47
C VAL A 6 22.31 6.55 -43.97
N ARG A 7 22.66 7.81 -43.69
CA ARG A 7 22.83 8.27 -42.30
C ARG A 7 21.48 8.44 -41.57
N ILE A 8 20.44 8.91 -42.28
CA ILE A 8 19.11 9.11 -41.68
C ILE A 8 18.45 7.76 -41.39
N GLY A 9 18.59 6.78 -42.26
CA GLY A 9 18.05 5.43 -42.05
C GLY A 9 18.66 4.71 -40.84
N ALA A 10 19.96 4.87 -40.60
CA ALA A 10 20.63 4.25 -39.46
C ALA A 10 20.24 4.89 -38.10
N GLN A 11 19.98 6.20 -38.08
CA GLN A 11 19.53 6.90 -36.88
C GLN A 11 18.06 6.59 -36.52
N LEU A 12 17.20 6.43 -37.50
CA LEU A 12 15.80 6.03 -37.28
C LEU A 12 15.68 4.57 -36.80
N ALA A 13 16.54 3.67 -37.25
CA ALA A 13 16.56 2.29 -36.78
C ALA A 13 17.06 2.17 -35.33
N LEU A 14 18.01 3.02 -34.92
CA LEU A 14 18.48 3.07 -33.54
C LEU A 14 17.44 3.66 -32.58
N ALA A 15 16.71 4.69 -33.00
CA ALA A 15 15.67 5.31 -32.18
C ALA A 15 14.47 4.39 -31.98
N SER A 16 14.04 3.64 -33.00
CA SER A 16 12.95 2.68 -32.89
C SER A 16 13.33 1.44 -32.04
N GLY A 17 14.60 1.04 -32.04
CA GLY A 17 15.10 -0.05 -31.17
C GLY A 17 15.12 0.34 -29.68
N LEU A 18 15.44 1.60 -29.34
CA LEU A 18 15.44 2.07 -27.95
C LEU A 18 14.02 2.22 -27.37
N VAL A 19 13.07 2.65 -28.19
CA VAL A 19 11.66 2.78 -27.74
C VAL A 19 11.03 1.41 -27.51
N ALA A 20 11.36 0.40 -28.29
CA ALA A 20 10.86 -0.97 -28.09
C ALA A 20 11.46 -1.64 -26.85
N ALA A 21 12.73 -1.32 -26.49
CA ALA A 21 13.38 -1.87 -25.31
C ALA A 21 12.86 -1.26 -24.01
N SER A 22 12.42 0.00 -24.02
CA SER A 22 11.81 0.64 -22.84
C SER A 22 10.37 0.18 -22.55
N ALA A 23 9.66 -0.35 -23.55
CA ALA A 23 8.30 -0.85 -23.39
C ALA A 23 8.23 -2.23 -22.70
N LEU A 24 9.35 -2.97 -22.61
CA LEU A 24 9.38 -4.32 -22.01
C LEU A 24 9.75 -4.35 -20.53
N ALA A 25 10.11 -3.21 -19.93
CA ALA A 25 10.46 -3.12 -18.51
C ALA A 25 9.25 -2.78 -17.63
N HIS A 26 8.03 -3.23 -17.97
CA HIS A 26 6.91 -3.11 -17.05
C HIS A 26 7.13 -4.09 -15.90
N ALA A 27 7.25 -3.56 -14.70
CA ALA A 27 7.25 -4.38 -13.50
C ALA A 27 6.01 -5.27 -13.51
N GLN A 28 6.19 -6.58 -13.65
CA GLN A 28 5.08 -7.52 -13.55
C GLN A 28 4.59 -7.48 -12.11
N SER A 29 3.38 -6.98 -11.89
CA SER A 29 2.69 -7.12 -10.62
C SER A 29 1.70 -8.28 -10.70
N THR A 30 1.46 -8.93 -9.58
CA THR A 30 0.40 -9.93 -9.42
C THR A 30 -0.38 -9.65 -8.17
N THR A 31 -1.69 -9.86 -8.23
CA THR A 31 -2.56 -9.79 -7.06
C THR A 31 -2.65 -11.17 -6.44
N LEU A 32 -2.38 -11.24 -5.16
CA LEU A 32 -2.54 -12.43 -4.33
C LEU A 32 -3.80 -12.27 -3.51
N THR A 33 -4.65 -13.30 -3.51
CA THR A 33 -5.78 -13.42 -2.58
C THR A 33 -5.53 -14.59 -1.63
N PRO A 34 -6.12 -14.59 -0.43
CA PRO A 34 -5.95 -15.69 0.52
C PRO A 34 -6.35 -17.03 -0.11
N ASP A 35 -5.51 -18.03 0.15
CA ASP A 35 -5.70 -19.43 -0.27
C ASP A 35 -5.70 -19.68 -1.80
N GLU A 36 -5.46 -18.65 -2.61
CA GLU A 36 -5.14 -18.83 -4.03
C GLU A 36 -3.67 -19.20 -4.20
N THR A 37 -3.42 -20.22 -5.01
CA THR A 37 -2.07 -20.61 -5.43
C THR A 37 -1.77 -20.06 -6.81
N TRP A 38 -0.66 -19.37 -6.92
CA TRP A 38 -0.13 -18.86 -8.17
C TRP A 38 1.21 -19.53 -8.46
N SER A 39 1.60 -19.68 -9.72
CA SER A 39 2.84 -20.33 -10.10
C SER A 39 3.72 -19.41 -10.93
N GLN A 40 4.98 -19.27 -10.52
CA GLN A 40 6.02 -18.60 -11.30
C GLN A 40 7.22 -19.53 -11.44
N ASN A 41 7.65 -19.77 -12.67
CA ASN A 41 8.77 -20.68 -12.97
C ASN A 41 8.58 -22.10 -12.37
N GLY A 42 7.34 -22.58 -12.33
CA GLY A 42 7.00 -23.90 -11.79
C GLY A 42 6.97 -24.00 -10.27
N LEU A 43 7.17 -22.89 -9.54
CA LEU A 43 7.05 -22.84 -8.08
C LEU A 43 5.71 -22.24 -7.69
N PRO A 44 4.93 -22.91 -6.83
CA PRO A 44 3.68 -22.37 -6.33
C PRO A 44 3.94 -21.27 -5.31
N TYR A 45 3.16 -20.19 -5.40
CA TYR A 45 3.10 -19.11 -4.43
C TYR A 45 1.67 -18.97 -3.95
N GLY A 46 1.49 -18.56 -2.74
CA GLY A 46 0.16 -18.29 -2.20
C GLY A 46 0.24 -17.38 -0.99
N MET A 47 -0.82 -16.60 -0.77
CA MET A 47 -1.03 -15.87 0.47
C MET A 47 -1.94 -16.71 1.36
N GLN A 48 -1.52 -16.92 2.62
CA GLN A 48 -2.33 -17.67 3.58
C GLN A 48 -3.42 -16.79 4.21
N SER A 49 -4.55 -17.40 4.54
CA SER A 49 -5.68 -16.78 5.25
C SER A 49 -5.33 -16.24 6.65
N GLY A 50 -4.15 -16.60 7.21
CA GLY A 50 -3.61 -16.00 8.44
C GLY A 50 -2.99 -14.61 8.26
N SER A 51 -2.93 -14.07 7.04
CA SER A 51 -2.46 -12.71 6.75
C SER A 51 -3.41 -11.68 7.33
N VAL A 52 -2.88 -10.68 8.04
CA VAL A 52 -3.69 -9.68 8.76
C VAL A 52 -3.16 -8.28 8.57
N GLN A 53 -4.05 -7.30 8.64
CA GLN A 53 -3.73 -5.89 8.72
C GLN A 53 -4.25 -5.31 10.04
N THR A 54 -3.44 -4.49 10.71
CA THR A 54 -3.76 -3.86 11.99
C THR A 54 -3.65 -2.36 11.85
N LEU A 55 -4.73 -1.64 12.13
CA LEU A 55 -4.75 -0.19 12.30
C LEU A 55 -4.69 0.12 13.79
N SER A 56 -3.74 0.95 14.18
CA SER A 56 -3.59 1.44 15.58
C SER A 56 -3.63 2.96 15.58
N PHE A 57 -4.40 3.54 16.50
CA PHE A 57 -4.51 4.99 16.64
C PHE A 57 -3.44 5.54 17.59
N SER A 58 -2.98 6.76 17.33
CA SER A 58 -2.05 7.47 18.20
C SER A 58 -2.75 8.07 19.42
N ASN A 59 -1.98 8.47 20.42
CA ASN A 59 -2.51 9.12 21.61
C ASN A 59 -3.25 10.42 21.29
N GLU A 60 -2.79 11.19 20.29
CA GLU A 60 -3.41 12.43 19.85
C GLU A 60 -4.79 12.17 19.24
N MET A 61 -4.92 11.09 18.45
CA MET A 61 -6.22 10.69 17.89
C MET A 61 -7.14 10.13 18.98
N LEU A 62 -6.61 9.36 19.92
CA LEU A 62 -7.38 8.88 21.08
C LEU A 62 -7.87 10.04 21.95
N TRP A 63 -7.03 11.04 22.18
CA TRP A 63 -7.44 12.26 22.88
C TRP A 63 -8.56 13.02 22.16
N PHE A 64 -8.55 13.09 20.82
CA PHE A 64 -9.68 13.61 20.05
C PHE A 64 -10.95 12.80 20.27
N PHE A 65 -10.84 11.46 20.28
CA PHE A 65 -12.00 10.58 20.53
C PHE A 65 -12.60 10.81 21.92
N ASP A 66 -11.77 10.93 22.94
CA ASP A 66 -12.20 11.21 24.31
C ASP A 66 -12.86 12.60 24.43
N ALA A 67 -12.22 13.64 23.90
CA ALA A 67 -12.73 15.01 23.95
C ALA A 67 -14.09 15.14 23.23
N ALA A 68 -14.26 14.46 22.09
CA ALA A 68 -15.49 14.41 21.32
C ALA A 68 -16.47 13.33 21.81
N ARG A 69 -16.10 12.53 22.82
CA ARG A 69 -16.87 11.40 23.35
C ARG A 69 -17.25 10.37 22.27
N ILE A 70 -16.37 10.16 21.31
CA ILE A 70 -16.57 9.23 20.22
C ILE A 70 -16.49 7.80 20.74
N GLN A 71 -17.53 7.01 20.47
CA GLN A 71 -17.54 5.59 20.74
C GLN A 71 -17.04 4.82 19.52
N LEU A 72 -16.19 3.84 19.77
CA LEU A 72 -15.58 2.99 18.75
C LEU A 72 -16.19 1.60 18.79
N SER A 73 -16.51 1.06 17.62
CA SER A 73 -16.99 -0.31 17.44
C SER A 73 -16.49 -0.87 16.11
N SER A 74 -16.49 -2.19 15.99
CA SER A 74 -16.13 -2.85 14.73
C SER A 74 -17.12 -4.00 14.49
N PRO A 75 -18.01 -3.88 13.50
CA PRO A 75 -19.03 -4.89 13.23
C PRO A 75 -18.49 -6.16 12.57
N GLY A 76 -17.31 -6.14 11.96
CA GLY A 76 -16.78 -7.25 11.16
C GLY A 76 -15.38 -7.74 11.53
N ALA A 77 -14.67 -7.03 12.41
CA ALA A 77 -13.29 -7.37 12.79
C ALA A 77 -13.05 -7.15 14.27
N PRO A 78 -12.14 -7.90 14.91
CA PRO A 78 -11.80 -7.68 16.30
C PRO A 78 -11.26 -6.26 16.50
N ILE A 79 -11.84 -5.52 17.45
CA ILE A 79 -11.32 -4.28 17.97
C ILE A 79 -10.80 -4.52 19.38
N THR A 80 -9.60 -4.08 19.66
CA THR A 80 -9.02 -4.08 21.01
C THR A 80 -9.05 -2.66 21.52
N ILE A 81 -9.69 -2.45 22.66
CA ILE A 81 -9.81 -1.15 23.34
C ILE A 81 -9.32 -1.35 24.76
N ASP A 82 -8.23 -0.65 25.12
CA ASP A 82 -7.77 -0.55 26.49
C ASP A 82 -8.15 0.83 27.03
N LEU A 83 -8.65 0.86 28.23
CA LEU A 83 -9.03 2.10 28.92
C LEU A 83 -8.05 2.38 30.06
N ALA A 84 -7.72 3.64 30.24
CA ALA A 84 -7.01 4.12 31.42
C ALA A 84 -7.93 4.09 32.67
N PRO A 85 -7.38 4.19 33.90
CA PRO A 85 -8.17 4.16 35.13
C PRO A 85 -9.26 5.22 35.25
N ASP A 86 -9.13 6.31 34.52
CA ASP A 86 -10.13 7.42 34.42
C ASP A 86 -11.18 7.20 33.36
N GLY A 87 -11.10 6.08 32.60
CA GLY A 87 -12.02 5.69 31.54
C GLY A 87 -11.68 6.27 30.16
N ALA A 88 -10.59 7.03 30.02
CA ALA A 88 -10.10 7.49 28.74
C ALA A 88 -9.48 6.35 27.89
N TYR A 89 -9.43 6.51 26.59
CA TYR A 89 -8.78 5.56 25.70
C TYR A 89 -7.25 5.54 25.94
N ALA A 90 -6.72 4.39 26.37
CA ALA A 90 -5.28 4.18 26.50
C ALA A 90 -4.66 3.58 25.23
N SER A 91 -5.37 2.65 24.59
CA SER A 91 -5.00 2.14 23.27
C SER A 91 -6.25 1.69 22.50
N VAL A 92 -6.21 1.84 21.19
CA VAL A 92 -7.22 1.28 20.30
C VAL A 92 -6.54 0.75 19.04
N SER A 93 -6.84 -0.51 18.72
CA SER A 93 -6.42 -1.14 17.48
C SER A 93 -7.49 -2.02 16.90
N THR A 94 -7.52 -2.10 15.56
CA THR A 94 -8.39 -3.04 14.83
C THR A 94 -7.52 -4.00 14.05
N LYS A 95 -7.92 -5.27 13.99
CA LYS A 95 -7.20 -6.31 13.27
C LYS A 95 -8.15 -7.01 12.32
N ALA A 96 -7.84 -7.00 11.02
CA ALA A 96 -8.67 -7.60 10.00
C ALA A 96 -7.88 -8.55 9.10
N PRO A 97 -8.52 -9.57 8.51
CA PRO A 97 -7.89 -10.41 7.51
C PRO A 97 -7.57 -9.58 6.26
N VAL A 98 -6.41 -9.84 5.68
CA VAL A 98 -6.05 -9.31 4.36
C VAL A 98 -6.89 -10.02 3.31
N THR A 99 -7.53 -9.26 2.43
CA THR A 99 -8.35 -9.77 1.33
C THR A 99 -7.58 -9.84 0.01
N SER A 100 -6.59 -8.94 -0.18
CA SER A 100 -5.70 -8.99 -1.32
C SER A 100 -4.38 -8.28 -1.04
N ALA A 101 -3.32 -8.70 -1.75
CA ALA A 101 -2.03 -8.02 -1.75
C ALA A 101 -1.47 -7.99 -3.17
N GLU A 102 -0.93 -6.85 -3.57
CA GLU A 102 -0.23 -6.69 -4.84
C GLU A 102 1.27 -6.84 -4.63
N LEU A 103 1.86 -7.81 -5.31
CA LEU A 103 3.27 -8.13 -5.25
C LEU A 103 3.95 -7.76 -6.57
N ASN A 104 5.02 -6.97 -6.49
CA ASN A 104 5.92 -6.76 -7.61
C ASN A 104 6.84 -7.98 -7.74
N LEU A 105 6.70 -8.73 -8.82
CA LEU A 105 7.45 -9.96 -9.05
C LEU A 105 8.93 -9.74 -9.33
N SER A 106 9.29 -8.58 -9.89
CA SER A 106 10.67 -8.26 -10.22
C SER A 106 11.48 -7.90 -8.96
N THR A 107 10.89 -7.10 -8.06
CA THR A 107 11.54 -6.64 -6.83
C THR A 107 11.17 -7.47 -5.62
N ARG A 108 10.15 -8.34 -5.74
CA ARG A 108 9.53 -9.10 -4.65
C ARG A 108 9.07 -8.22 -3.48
N SER A 109 8.67 -7.01 -3.79
CA SER A 109 8.16 -6.06 -2.81
C SER A 109 6.64 -6.00 -2.87
N ILE A 110 6.02 -5.90 -1.70
CA ILE A 110 4.59 -5.66 -1.58
C ILE A 110 4.33 -4.21 -1.98
N GLN A 111 3.44 -4.01 -2.96
CA GLN A 111 3.06 -2.69 -3.47
C GLN A 111 1.84 -2.15 -2.75
N SER A 112 0.85 -3.00 -2.54
CA SER A 112 -0.37 -2.64 -1.83
C SER A 112 -0.95 -3.83 -1.09
N VAL A 113 -1.73 -3.53 -0.05
CA VAL A 113 -2.49 -4.53 0.72
C VAL A 113 -3.87 -3.96 0.98
N THR A 114 -4.90 -4.78 0.80
CA THR A 114 -6.28 -4.45 1.13
C THR A 114 -6.79 -5.42 2.18
N ASP A 115 -7.55 -4.93 3.16
CA ASP A 115 -8.18 -5.74 4.19
C ASP A 115 -9.70 -5.65 4.15
N GLY A 116 -10.35 -6.55 4.89
CA GLY A 116 -11.80 -6.54 5.10
C GLY A 116 -12.21 -5.79 6.36
N ASN A 117 -11.40 -4.83 6.84
CA ASN A 117 -11.68 -4.11 8.08
C ASN A 117 -12.94 -3.25 7.97
N SER A 118 -13.61 -3.10 9.12
CA SER A 118 -14.69 -2.13 9.28
C SER A 118 -14.62 -1.58 10.70
N ILE A 119 -14.40 -0.29 10.83
CA ILE A 119 -14.44 0.43 12.11
C ILE A 119 -15.51 1.52 12.05
N THR A 120 -16.33 1.58 13.08
CA THR A 120 -17.39 2.57 13.21
C THR A 120 -17.09 3.50 14.38
N LEU A 121 -17.12 4.80 14.09
CA LEU A 121 -16.99 5.89 15.04
C LEU A 121 -18.37 6.54 15.21
N THR A 122 -18.84 6.65 16.44
CA THR A 122 -20.13 7.28 16.74
C THR A 122 -19.89 8.48 17.65
N ALA A 123 -20.18 9.68 17.16
CA ALA A 123 -20.10 10.91 17.91
C ALA A 123 -21.50 11.25 18.48
N PRO A 124 -21.65 11.53 19.78
CA PRO A 124 -22.89 12.05 20.32
C PRO A 124 -23.10 13.53 19.94
N ALA A 125 -24.29 14.04 20.08
CA ALA A 125 -24.52 15.47 20.05
C ALA A 125 -23.78 16.12 21.23
N LEU A 126 -22.80 16.99 20.93
CA LEU A 126 -21.97 17.65 21.92
C LEU A 126 -21.78 19.11 21.52
N LYS A 127 -22.31 20.03 22.33
CA LYS A 127 -22.29 21.47 22.05
C LYS A 127 -20.88 21.96 21.70
N GLY A 128 -20.73 22.60 20.56
CA GLY A 128 -19.47 23.11 20.03
C GLY A 128 -18.62 22.07 19.29
N PHE A 129 -18.80 20.78 19.53
CA PHE A 129 -18.06 19.71 18.85
C PHE A 129 -18.83 19.09 17.68
N SER A 130 -20.08 18.69 17.93
CA SER A 130 -20.88 17.94 16.96
C SER A 130 -22.34 18.35 17.06
N ASP A 131 -22.95 18.79 15.95
CA ASP A 131 -24.34 19.22 15.90
C ASP A 131 -25.25 18.02 15.58
N GLY A 132 -26.01 17.59 16.59
CA GLY A 132 -26.89 16.42 16.46
C GLY A 132 -26.18 15.05 16.46
N GLY A 133 -24.85 15.05 16.55
CA GLY A 133 -24.07 13.81 16.49
C GLY A 133 -23.87 13.29 15.07
N GLY A 134 -23.22 12.11 14.96
CA GLY A 134 -22.98 11.47 13.67
C GLY A 134 -22.29 10.12 13.79
N MET A 135 -22.31 9.39 12.71
CA MET A 135 -21.65 8.09 12.60
C MET A 135 -20.78 8.06 11.34
N LEU A 136 -19.58 7.55 11.48
CA LEU A 136 -18.63 7.30 10.41
C LEU A 136 -18.22 5.83 10.46
N THR A 137 -18.38 5.11 9.37
CA THR A 137 -17.82 3.77 9.19
C THR A 137 -16.76 3.82 8.11
N ILE A 138 -15.58 3.34 8.43
CA ILE A 138 -14.46 3.14 7.50
C ILE A 138 -14.35 1.64 7.25
N SER A 139 -14.27 1.23 6.00
CA SER A 139 -14.14 -0.18 5.59
C SER A 139 -13.18 -0.35 4.42
N ASN A 140 -12.78 -1.59 4.14
CA ASN A 140 -11.94 -1.95 3.00
C ASN A 140 -10.66 -1.09 2.94
N LEU A 141 -9.88 -1.05 4.05
CA LEU A 141 -8.66 -0.28 4.07
C LEU A 141 -7.65 -0.86 3.07
N SER A 142 -7.12 0.02 2.23
CA SER A 142 -6.11 -0.30 1.23
C SER A 142 -4.88 0.60 1.42
N ALA A 143 -3.72 -0.01 1.63
CA ALA A 143 -2.45 0.69 1.79
C ALA A 143 -1.62 0.58 0.52
N ASN A 144 -1.20 1.69 -0.06
CA ASN A 144 -0.21 1.76 -1.12
C ASN A 144 1.15 2.12 -0.51
N TYR A 145 2.09 1.17 -0.48
CA TYR A 145 3.38 1.35 0.15
C TYR A 145 4.35 2.20 -0.68
N GLY A 146 4.20 2.20 -2.01
CA GLY A 146 5.00 3.03 -2.90
C GLY A 146 4.74 4.53 -2.71
N THR A 147 3.48 4.91 -2.59
CA THR A 147 3.05 6.32 -2.37
C THR A 147 2.88 6.65 -0.89
N ARG A 148 2.91 5.66 0.01
CA ARG A 148 2.64 5.78 1.46
C ARG A 148 1.27 6.38 1.75
N GLN A 149 0.28 5.99 0.96
CA GLN A 149 -1.09 6.46 1.06
C GLN A 149 -2.01 5.33 1.51
N ILE A 150 -3.00 5.66 2.31
CA ILE A 150 -4.03 4.74 2.77
C ILE A 150 -5.37 5.25 2.30
N PHE A 151 -6.12 4.35 1.69
CA PHE A 151 -7.46 4.57 1.17
C PHE A 151 -8.45 3.69 1.93
N GLY A 152 -9.71 4.05 1.89
CA GLY A 152 -10.80 3.26 2.44
C GLY A 152 -12.14 3.68 1.88
N ASP A 153 -13.13 2.84 2.08
CA ASP A 153 -14.51 3.17 1.80
C ASP A 153 -15.14 3.79 3.04
N ILE A 154 -15.94 4.82 2.83
CA ILE A 154 -16.58 5.58 3.92
C ILE A 154 -18.09 5.56 3.74
N SER A 155 -18.78 5.24 4.83
CA SER A 155 -20.21 5.51 4.99
C SER A 155 -20.45 6.31 6.27
N GLY A 156 -21.50 7.08 6.31
CA GLY A 156 -21.79 7.91 7.47
C GLY A 156 -23.23 8.42 7.47
N SER A 157 -23.75 8.71 8.65
CA SER A 157 -25.13 9.17 8.82
C SER A 157 -25.43 10.53 8.18
N ASN A 158 -24.39 11.36 8.01
CA ASN A 158 -24.49 12.72 7.47
C ASN A 158 -23.87 12.85 6.06
N LEU A 159 -23.58 11.72 5.42
CA LEU A 159 -23.16 11.67 4.01
C LEU A 159 -24.38 11.41 3.12
N ALA A 160 -24.46 12.10 1.98
CA ALA A 160 -25.52 11.88 1.00
C ALA A 160 -25.48 10.47 0.37
N SER A 161 -24.28 9.89 0.25
CA SER A 161 -24.04 8.54 -0.24
C SER A 161 -22.69 8.02 0.30
N PRO A 162 -22.50 6.69 0.38
CA PRO A 162 -21.18 6.12 0.65
C PRO A 162 -20.15 6.59 -0.37
N LEU A 163 -18.93 6.79 0.08
CA LEU A 163 -17.77 7.16 -0.72
C LEU A 163 -16.82 5.96 -0.82
N THR A 164 -16.37 5.64 -2.00
CA THR A 164 -15.43 4.53 -2.24
C THR A 164 -14.04 5.03 -2.52
N HIS A 165 -13.04 4.29 -2.05
CA HIS A 165 -11.62 4.55 -2.31
C HIS A 165 -11.19 5.98 -1.97
N VAL A 166 -11.61 6.47 -0.80
CA VAL A 166 -11.26 7.80 -0.31
C VAL A 166 -9.83 7.78 0.21
N HIS A 167 -9.01 8.76 -0.19
CA HIS A 167 -7.68 8.96 0.37
C HIS A 167 -7.81 9.46 1.82
N LEU A 168 -7.55 8.58 2.77
CA LEU A 168 -7.75 8.84 4.21
C LEU A 168 -6.51 9.38 4.89
N TRP A 169 -5.35 8.71 4.70
CA TRP A 169 -4.10 9.07 5.38
C TRP A 169 -2.91 9.07 4.43
N ASN A 170 -1.94 9.92 4.77
CA ASN A 170 -0.57 9.85 4.31
C ASN A 170 0.29 9.33 5.46
N ALA A 171 1.32 8.53 5.17
CA ALA A 171 2.29 8.09 6.16
C ALA A 171 3.64 8.78 5.95
N THR A 172 4.30 9.16 7.04
CA THR A 172 5.62 9.77 6.98
C THR A 172 6.72 8.75 6.85
N SER A 173 6.55 7.55 7.42
CA SER A 173 7.56 6.50 7.37
C SER A 173 7.00 5.14 6.97
N LEU A 174 7.87 4.33 6.38
CA LEU A 174 7.65 2.95 5.98
C LEU A 174 8.77 2.09 6.53
N THR A 175 8.43 1.06 7.29
CA THR A 175 9.37 0.03 7.71
C THR A 175 8.90 -1.34 7.24
N SER A 176 9.84 -2.20 6.87
CA SER A 176 9.52 -3.56 6.45
C SER A 176 10.51 -4.56 7.01
N SER A 177 10.04 -5.75 7.31
CA SER A 177 10.86 -6.88 7.72
C SER A 177 10.36 -8.16 7.06
N ILE A 178 11.31 -9.06 6.78
CA ILE A 178 11.04 -10.36 6.19
C ILE A 178 11.66 -11.42 7.11
N THR A 179 10.87 -12.40 7.49
CA THR A 179 11.32 -13.55 8.28
C THR A 179 10.85 -14.83 7.63
N THR A 180 11.77 -15.78 7.41
CA THR A 180 11.45 -17.09 6.84
C THR A 180 11.44 -18.12 7.96
N LYS A 181 10.40 -18.96 8.00
CA LYS A 181 10.32 -20.11 8.92
C LYS A 181 10.25 -21.39 8.10
N ALA A 182 11.06 -22.36 8.46
CA ALA A 182 10.96 -23.70 7.88
C ALA A 182 9.58 -24.29 8.21
N ASN A 183 8.89 -24.79 7.17
CA ASN A 183 7.64 -25.51 7.32
C ASN A 183 7.90 -27.02 7.15
N VAL A 184 7.10 -27.85 7.86
CA VAL A 184 7.18 -29.32 7.77
C VAL A 184 6.92 -29.88 6.37
N ASN A 185 6.29 -29.10 5.49
CA ASN A 185 5.93 -29.47 4.11
C ASN A 185 7.00 -29.10 3.07
N MET A 186 8.26 -28.90 3.45
CA MET A 186 9.40 -28.55 2.60
C MET A 186 9.35 -27.19 1.89
N MET A 187 8.26 -26.45 1.99
CA MET A 187 8.17 -25.08 1.48
C MET A 187 8.20 -24.09 2.64
N PRO A 188 9.21 -23.21 2.72
CA PRO A 188 9.28 -22.26 3.82
C PRO A 188 8.14 -21.24 3.73
N ASP A 189 7.53 -20.95 4.88
CA ASP A 189 6.64 -19.80 5.01
C ASP A 189 7.48 -18.53 5.17
N THR A 190 7.17 -17.53 4.38
CA THR A 190 7.80 -16.22 4.45
C THR A 190 6.82 -15.23 5.06
N TYR A 191 7.21 -14.66 6.19
CA TYR A 191 6.46 -13.66 6.92
C TYR A 191 6.95 -12.27 6.51
N TYR A 192 6.09 -11.50 5.89
CA TYR A 192 6.32 -10.09 5.59
C TYR A 192 5.59 -9.25 6.63
N SER A 193 6.30 -8.33 7.26
CA SER A 193 5.69 -7.30 8.08
C SER A 193 6.03 -5.95 7.48
N VAL A 194 5.01 -5.17 7.14
CA VAL A 194 5.16 -3.82 6.58
C VAL A 194 4.34 -2.86 7.42
N THR A 195 4.98 -1.81 7.93
CA THR A 195 4.34 -0.80 8.77
C THR A 195 4.47 0.57 8.15
N LEU A 196 3.35 1.23 7.96
CA LEU A 196 3.23 2.67 7.73
C LEU A 196 2.99 3.36 9.07
N SER A 197 3.80 4.35 9.42
CA SER A 197 3.67 5.11 10.68
C SER A 197 3.73 6.60 10.45
N GLY A 198 3.36 7.36 11.49
CA GLY A 198 3.16 8.80 11.37
C GLY A 198 2.04 9.13 10.39
N LEU A 199 0.88 8.50 10.57
CA LEU A 199 -0.29 8.72 9.71
C LEU A 199 -0.82 10.13 9.95
N SER A 200 -1.03 10.90 8.88
CA SER A 200 -1.72 12.19 8.90
C SER A 200 -2.94 12.12 8.01
N LEU A 201 -4.08 12.65 8.47
CA LEU A 201 -5.30 12.68 7.67
C LEU A 201 -5.07 13.50 6.39
N ALA A 202 -5.40 12.93 5.25
CA ALA A 202 -5.49 13.66 4.00
C ALA A 202 -6.70 14.59 3.98
N ASN A 203 -6.71 15.60 3.12
CA ASN A 203 -7.82 16.55 3.04
C ASN A 203 -9.19 15.87 2.82
N ALA A 204 -9.23 14.83 1.99
CA ALA A 204 -10.45 14.05 1.76
C ALA A 204 -10.88 13.29 3.03
N GLY A 205 -9.93 12.75 3.79
CA GLY A 205 -10.19 12.13 5.10
C GLY A 205 -10.76 13.15 6.10
N ILE A 206 -10.13 14.32 6.23
CA ILE A 206 -10.61 15.39 7.13
C ILE A 206 -12.06 15.78 6.79
N LEU A 207 -12.37 15.94 5.49
CA LEU A 207 -13.72 16.27 5.04
C LEU A 207 -14.71 15.16 5.40
N ALA A 208 -14.35 13.90 5.12
CA ALA A 208 -15.20 12.75 5.39
C ALA A 208 -15.49 12.58 6.88
N PHE A 209 -14.48 12.68 7.74
CA PHE A 209 -14.65 12.68 9.20
C PHE A 209 -15.54 13.84 9.67
N SER A 210 -15.25 15.06 9.20
CA SER A 210 -15.98 16.25 9.60
C SER A 210 -17.46 16.20 9.22
N GLN A 211 -17.76 15.73 8.02
CA GLN A 211 -19.14 15.60 7.55
C GLN A 211 -19.88 14.47 8.25
N SER A 212 -19.29 13.26 8.26
CA SER A 212 -19.96 12.08 8.82
C SER A 212 -20.26 12.21 10.30
N LEU A 213 -19.33 12.80 11.07
CA LEU A 213 -19.50 13.03 12.50
C LEU A 213 -20.21 14.37 12.81
N ASN A 214 -20.59 15.12 11.78
CA ASN A 214 -21.22 16.44 11.88
C ASN A 214 -20.47 17.41 12.79
N LEU A 215 -19.13 17.48 12.59
CA LEU A 215 -18.25 18.28 13.45
C LEU A 215 -18.46 19.77 13.24
N GLN A 216 -18.61 20.52 14.34
CA GLN A 216 -18.62 21.96 14.43
C GLN A 216 -17.18 22.53 14.36
N SER A 217 -17.03 23.85 14.40
CA SER A 217 -15.75 24.52 14.31
C SER A 217 -14.72 24.01 15.34
N LEU A 218 -15.14 23.84 16.59
CA LEU A 218 -14.27 23.32 17.66
C LEU A 218 -13.87 21.86 17.37
N GLY A 219 -14.83 20.98 17.04
CA GLY A 219 -14.54 19.58 16.70
C GLY A 219 -13.60 19.46 15.50
N LYS A 220 -13.75 20.30 14.47
CA LYS A 220 -12.84 20.37 13.32
C LYS A 220 -11.43 20.81 13.71
N SER A 221 -11.32 21.80 14.60
CA SER A 221 -10.01 22.27 15.11
C SER A 221 -9.29 21.19 15.91
N PHE A 222 -10.02 20.45 16.76
CA PHE A 222 -9.46 19.31 17.51
C PHE A 222 -9.03 18.17 16.58
N LEU A 223 -9.86 17.82 15.58
CA LEU A 223 -9.48 16.83 14.57
C LEU A 223 -8.20 17.26 13.84
N ALA A 224 -8.12 18.49 13.39
CA ALA A 224 -6.94 19.03 12.71
C ALA A 224 -5.68 18.99 13.61
N ALA A 225 -5.82 19.34 14.89
CA ALA A 225 -4.72 19.28 15.86
C ALA A 225 -4.24 17.84 16.09
N SER A 226 -5.17 16.88 16.19
CA SER A 226 -4.84 15.46 16.42
C SER A 226 -4.13 14.78 15.24
N THR A 227 -4.07 15.44 14.09
CA THR A 227 -3.42 14.89 12.89
C THR A 227 -2.01 15.43 12.66
N GLY A 228 -1.59 16.47 13.42
CA GLY A 228 -0.31 17.16 13.21
C GLY A 228 0.90 16.29 13.53
N ASP A 229 0.84 15.49 14.60
CA ASP A 229 1.95 14.62 15.06
C ASP A 229 1.76 13.16 14.68
N GLY A 230 0.76 12.88 13.85
CA GLY A 230 0.42 11.54 13.35
C GLY A 230 -0.79 10.91 14.03
N SER A 231 -1.73 10.40 13.22
CA SER A 231 -2.99 9.78 13.71
C SER A 231 -2.83 8.32 14.13
N GLY A 232 -1.66 7.70 13.87
CA GLY A 232 -1.44 6.29 14.20
C GLY A 232 -0.50 5.55 13.26
N SER A 233 -0.69 4.25 13.16
CA SER A 233 0.07 3.36 12.27
C SER A 233 -0.82 2.28 11.65
N LEU A 234 -0.41 1.78 10.49
CA LEU A 234 -1.02 0.65 9.80
C LEU A 234 0.05 -0.40 9.53
N THR A 235 -0.13 -1.60 10.07
CA THR A 235 0.80 -2.72 9.93
C THR A 235 0.12 -3.87 9.20
N ALA A 236 0.67 -4.30 8.07
CA ALA A 236 0.28 -5.55 7.43
C ALA A 236 1.28 -6.66 7.75
N GLN A 237 0.77 -7.82 8.12
CA GLN A 237 1.52 -9.06 8.30
C GLN A 237 1.01 -10.08 7.30
N LEU A 238 1.81 -10.36 6.28
CA LEU A 238 1.48 -11.33 5.24
C LEU A 238 2.26 -12.61 5.46
N ILE A 239 1.58 -13.73 5.30
CA ILE A 239 2.18 -15.07 5.32
C ILE A 239 2.12 -15.59 3.88
N LEU A 240 3.29 -15.70 3.24
CA LEU A 240 3.40 -16.21 1.87
C LEU A 240 4.03 -17.59 1.90
N THR A 241 3.37 -18.57 1.29
CA THR A 241 3.90 -19.92 1.09
C THR A 241 4.62 -20.01 -0.25
N GLY A 242 5.73 -20.72 -0.30
CA GLY A 242 6.48 -20.99 -1.53
C GLY A 242 7.34 -19.83 -2.02
N ALA A 243 7.36 -18.67 -1.36
CA ALA A 243 8.26 -17.59 -1.74
C ALA A 243 9.71 -17.98 -1.41
N PRO A 244 10.64 -18.01 -2.40
CA PRO A 244 12.02 -18.38 -2.12
C PRO A 244 12.67 -17.38 -1.17
N ALA A 245 13.31 -17.92 -0.12
CA ALA A 245 14.01 -17.13 0.90
C ALA A 245 15.26 -16.38 0.37
N THR A 246 15.70 -16.71 -0.84
CA THR A 246 16.91 -16.14 -1.44
C THR A 246 16.59 -15.37 -2.71
N TYR A 247 17.01 -14.12 -2.72
CA TYR A 247 17.09 -13.30 -3.92
C TYR A 247 18.11 -13.97 -4.89
N SER A 248 17.64 -14.68 -5.89
CA SER A 248 18.46 -14.87 -7.08
C SER A 248 18.28 -13.64 -7.96
N ALA A 249 19.36 -12.92 -8.23
CA ALA A 249 19.32 -11.82 -9.19
C ALA A 249 18.60 -12.27 -10.46
N PRO A 250 17.70 -11.45 -11.03
CA PRO A 250 17.01 -11.83 -12.25
C PRO A 250 18.05 -12.24 -13.28
N ILE A 251 17.98 -13.48 -13.76
CA ILE A 251 18.79 -13.92 -14.90
C ILE A 251 18.36 -13.00 -16.05
N PRO A 252 19.28 -12.24 -16.68
CA PRO A 252 18.91 -11.37 -17.77
C PRO A 252 18.18 -12.19 -18.82
N GLU A 253 16.97 -11.74 -19.18
CA GLU A 253 16.16 -12.43 -20.17
C GLU A 253 16.94 -12.63 -21.48
N PRO A 254 16.64 -13.68 -22.27
CA PRO A 254 17.33 -13.93 -23.54
C PRO A 254 17.39 -12.71 -24.46
N ALA A 255 16.36 -11.81 -24.37
CA ALA A 255 16.35 -10.54 -25.07
C ALA A 255 17.48 -9.58 -24.61
N THR A 256 17.86 -9.62 -23.33
CA THR A 256 18.96 -8.79 -22.80
C THR A 256 20.32 -9.29 -23.33
N TRP A 257 20.51 -10.61 -23.43
CA TRP A 257 21.68 -11.20 -24.05
C TRP A 257 21.77 -10.89 -25.55
N ALA A 258 20.61 -10.94 -26.25
CA ALA A 258 20.53 -10.60 -27.66
C ALA A 258 20.85 -9.12 -27.91
N LEU A 259 20.35 -8.20 -27.07
CA LEU A 259 20.65 -6.78 -27.15
C LEU A 259 22.11 -6.47 -26.83
N MET A 260 22.69 -7.16 -25.85
CA MET A 260 24.10 -7.03 -25.49
C MET A 260 25.00 -7.55 -26.62
N GLY A 261 24.62 -8.68 -27.25
CA GLY A 261 25.28 -9.21 -28.44
C GLY A 261 25.20 -8.29 -29.65
N LEU A 262 24.04 -7.72 -29.94
CA LEU A 262 23.83 -6.73 -31.02
C LEU A 262 24.64 -5.44 -30.78
N GLY A 263 24.70 -4.97 -29.52
CA GLY A 263 25.49 -3.81 -29.12
C GLY A 263 26.99 -4.02 -29.37
N LEU A 264 27.51 -5.20 -29.01
CA LEU A 264 28.90 -5.59 -29.23
C LEU A 264 29.26 -5.68 -30.73
N VAL A 265 28.39 -6.29 -31.54
CA VAL A 265 28.54 -6.37 -33.01
C VAL A 265 28.52 -4.98 -33.63
N GLY A 266 27.64 -4.10 -33.13
CA GLY A 266 27.60 -2.67 -33.54
C GLY A 266 28.91 -1.93 -33.29
N LEU A 267 29.49 -2.11 -32.10
CA LEU A 267 30.76 -1.49 -31.73
C LEU A 267 31.95 -1.98 -32.59
N VAL A 268 32.00 -3.29 -32.85
CA VAL A 268 33.04 -3.89 -33.72
C VAL A 268 32.93 -3.39 -35.16
N SER A 269 31.73 -3.19 -35.68
CA SER A 269 31.51 -2.70 -37.05
C SER A 269 31.89 -1.24 -37.21
N VAL A 270 31.72 -0.40 -36.16
CA VAL A 270 32.13 1.00 -36.15
C VAL A 270 33.65 1.13 -36.03
N SER A 271 34.29 0.32 -35.18
CA SER A 271 35.74 0.39 -35.00
C SER A 271 36.54 -0.04 -36.25
N ARG A 272 36.05 -0.96 -37.06
CA ARG A 272 36.68 -1.34 -38.32
C ARG A 272 36.61 -0.27 -39.41
N ARG A 273 35.68 0.69 -39.35
CA ARG A 273 35.58 1.80 -40.30
C ARG A 273 36.52 2.96 -40.00
N SER A 274 37.00 3.06 -38.77
CA SER A 274 37.93 4.16 -38.39
C SER A 274 39.39 3.86 -38.65
N SER A 275 39.76 2.62 -39.05
CA SER A 275 41.13 2.22 -39.34
C SER A 275 41.51 2.25 -40.82
N THR A 276 40.68 2.84 -41.71
CA THR A 276 40.93 2.98 -43.15
C THR A 276 41.05 4.45 -43.58
N HIS A 277 41.74 5.29 -42.78
CA HIS A 277 42.18 6.63 -43.20
C HIS A 277 43.64 6.81 -42.85
#